data_0824b711c3720d2e373e734054857661
#
_entry.id   0824b711c3720d2e373e734054857661
#
_cell.length_a   1.000
_cell.length_b   1.000
_cell.length_c   1.000
_cell.angle_alpha   90.00
_cell.angle_beta   90.00
_cell.angle_gamma   90.00
#
_symmetry.space_group_name_H-M   'P 1'
#
loop_
_entity.id
_entity.type
_entity.pdbx_description
1 polymer ?
#
loop_
_entity_poly.entity_id
_entity_poly.type
_entity_poly.pdbx_seq_one_letter_code
_entity_poly.pdbx_strand_id
1 'polypeptide(L)'
;MRHKLLILSLALGLFTAPFICAQNKDAAKKNDKNSESDSMITVEQAYLNSIEGVMIKEMVAAEGRDSKRVALQYIEEALNQGRQSEEIQAALSTLATEGLSTVIREDGRVVNNYPEIRRRACELLGQMGTDKAKDSLITVMYTDNEPAVITAAVKSLGEIGKNDNDEVFNMINWIARKFDTVNPTSSLALEILNTFEKMSGSITNKKEMFETVMRIANNYNYVTPVRTRAYEVMRGISNSSSNTDQKKNK
;
A
#
# COMPACT_ATOMS: atom_id res chain seq x y z
N MET A 1 -49.76 69.60 -39.12
CA MET A 1 -49.03 69.80 -40.40
C MET A 1 -48.06 68.65 -40.61
N ARG A 2 -48.29 67.96 -41.73
CA ARG A 2 -47.31 67.20 -42.56
C ARG A 2 -46.50 66.11 -41.87
N HIS A 3 -46.93 64.84 -42.04
CA HIS A 3 -46.47 63.83 -43.05
C HIS A 3 -44.98 63.60 -43.08
N LYS A 4 -44.56 62.35 -42.90
CA LYS A 4 -44.36 61.23 -43.87
C LYS A 4 -43.88 59.99 -43.16
N LEU A 5 -44.58 58.97 -43.27
CA LEU A 5 -44.34 57.64 -43.87
C LEU A 5 -42.94 57.42 -44.49
N LEU A 6 -42.34 56.31 -44.25
CA LEU A 6 -41.85 55.34 -45.25
C LEU A 6 -41.02 54.18 -44.55
N ILE A 7 -41.57 53.01 -44.62
CA ILE A 7 -41.19 51.80 -45.41
C ILE A 7 -39.99 50.99 -44.84
N LEU A 8 -40.36 49.92 -44.31
CA LEU A 8 -40.04 48.51 -44.52
C LEU A 8 -38.90 48.21 -45.53
N SER A 9 -37.80 47.58 -45.10
CA SER A 9 -37.09 46.59 -45.93
C SER A 9 -36.41 45.53 -45.11
N LEU A 10 -36.90 44.34 -45.34
CA LEU A 10 -36.38 43.05 -44.97
C LEU A 10 -35.11 42.79 -45.76
N ALA A 11 -33.97 42.58 -45.14
CA ALA A 11 -32.78 42.04 -45.81
C ALA A 11 -32.25 40.87 -45.03
N LEU A 12 -32.56 39.71 -45.59
CA LEU A 12 -32.01 38.40 -45.25
C LEU A 12 -30.56 38.37 -45.76
N GLY A 13 -29.57 38.41 -44.86
CA GLY A 13 -28.16 38.32 -45.19
C GLY A 13 -27.56 36.99 -44.68
N LEU A 14 -27.45 36.04 -45.61
CA LEU A 14 -26.55 34.87 -45.42
C LEU A 14 -25.10 35.35 -45.27
N PHE A 15 -24.51 35.15 -44.13
CA PHE A 15 -23.05 35.29 -43.95
C PHE A 15 -22.40 33.91 -43.95
N THR A 16 -21.84 33.51 -45.07
CA THR A 16 -20.88 32.44 -45.22
C THR A 16 -19.54 32.95 -44.72
N ALA A 17 -19.02 32.33 -43.64
CA ALA A 17 -17.67 32.61 -43.18
C ALA A 17 -16.68 31.73 -43.95
N PRO A 18 -15.56 32.25 -44.43
CA PRO A 18 -14.53 31.45 -45.07
C PRO A 18 -13.63 30.78 -44.04
N PHE A 19 -13.40 29.51 -44.29
CA PHE A 19 -12.38 28.69 -43.66
C PHE A 19 -11.00 29.28 -43.99
N ILE A 20 -10.31 29.85 -43.02
CA ILE A 20 -8.89 30.20 -43.15
C ILE A 20 -8.07 29.13 -42.45
N CYS A 21 -7.47 28.29 -43.27
CA CYS A 21 -6.40 27.37 -42.88
C CYS A 21 -5.11 28.19 -42.81
N ALA A 22 -4.60 28.41 -41.60
CA ALA A 22 -3.24 28.92 -41.41
C ALA A 22 -2.38 27.86 -40.77
N GLN A 23 -1.57 27.20 -41.61
CA GLN A 23 -0.39 26.48 -41.16
C GLN A 23 0.60 27.49 -40.59
N ASN A 24 1.04 27.27 -39.35
CA ASN A 24 2.31 27.79 -38.91
C ASN A 24 3.11 26.68 -38.24
N LYS A 25 4.26 26.43 -38.84
CA LYS A 25 5.29 25.52 -38.36
C LYS A 25 6.14 26.22 -37.29
N ASP A 26 6.69 25.38 -36.43
CA ASP A 26 7.90 25.55 -35.62
C ASP A 26 7.78 26.42 -34.35
N ALA A 27 7.58 25.69 -33.24
CA ALA A 27 8.41 25.87 -32.02
C ALA A 27 8.27 24.66 -31.12
N ALA A 28 9.34 23.87 -31.03
CA ALA A 28 9.50 22.79 -30.06
C ALA A 28 9.48 23.39 -28.65
N LYS A 29 8.52 22.95 -27.85
CA LYS A 29 8.59 23.09 -26.39
C LYS A 29 8.21 21.77 -25.77
N LYS A 30 9.23 21.10 -25.18
CA LYS A 30 9.04 20.01 -24.24
C LYS A 30 8.01 20.46 -23.22
N ASN A 31 6.95 19.72 -23.09
CA ASN A 31 6.07 19.80 -21.95
C ASN A 31 5.93 18.41 -21.35
N ASP A 32 6.19 18.38 -20.08
CA ASP A 32 6.06 17.27 -19.16
C ASP A 32 4.73 16.54 -19.36
N LYS A 33 4.85 15.24 -19.63
CA LYS A 33 3.74 14.31 -19.53
C LYS A 33 3.62 13.87 -18.07
N ASN A 34 2.99 14.68 -17.24
CA ASN A 34 2.16 14.22 -16.15
C ASN A 34 0.72 14.23 -16.63
N SER A 35 0.33 13.24 -17.39
CA SER A 35 -1.07 12.91 -17.53
C SER A 35 -1.43 11.94 -16.41
N GLU A 36 -1.86 12.48 -15.28
CA GLU A 36 -2.86 11.83 -14.46
C GLU A 36 -4.00 11.44 -15.41
N SER A 37 -4.12 10.15 -15.68
CA SER A 37 -5.34 9.61 -16.26
C SER A 37 -6.39 9.65 -15.15
N ASP A 38 -7.02 10.81 -15.00
CA ASP A 38 -8.28 10.94 -14.33
C ASP A 38 -9.28 10.11 -15.15
N SER A 39 -9.39 8.82 -14.79
CA SER A 39 -10.39 7.92 -15.33
C SER A 39 -11.72 8.51 -14.86
N MET A 40 -12.43 9.21 -15.76
CA MET A 40 -13.77 9.74 -15.52
C MET A 40 -14.66 8.57 -15.11
N ILE A 41 -14.80 8.39 -13.79
CA ILE A 41 -15.74 7.43 -13.21
C ILE A 41 -17.13 7.91 -13.60
N THR A 42 -17.92 7.07 -14.26
CA THR A 42 -19.32 7.41 -14.58
C THR A 42 -20.12 7.58 -13.30
N VAL A 43 -21.19 8.38 -13.32
CA VAL A 43 -22.08 8.58 -12.17
C VAL A 43 -22.63 7.23 -11.65
N GLU A 44 -22.93 6.31 -12.56
CA GLU A 44 -23.35 4.96 -12.23
C GLU A 44 -22.27 4.16 -11.48
N GLN A 45 -21.02 4.25 -11.95
CA GLN A 45 -19.87 3.61 -11.30
C GLN A 45 -19.61 4.20 -9.90
N ALA A 46 -19.71 5.52 -9.76
CA ALA A 46 -19.58 6.20 -8.47
C ALA A 46 -20.67 5.77 -7.49
N TYR A 47 -21.90 5.60 -7.97
CA TYR A 47 -23.02 5.11 -7.16
C TYR A 47 -22.80 3.66 -6.71
N LEU A 48 -22.40 2.77 -7.61
CA LEU A 48 -22.09 1.37 -7.28
C LEU A 48 -20.94 1.25 -6.28
N ASN A 49 -19.90 2.01 -6.45
CA ASN A 49 -18.78 2.06 -5.52
C ASN A 49 -19.20 2.54 -4.12
N SER A 50 -20.12 3.51 -4.05
CA SER A 50 -20.67 4.01 -2.78
C SER A 50 -21.47 2.93 -2.05
N ILE A 51 -22.33 2.18 -2.75
CA ILE A 51 -23.09 1.06 -2.16
C ILE A 51 -22.15 -0.03 -1.66
N GLU A 52 -21.14 -0.39 -2.45
CA GLU A 52 -20.14 -1.39 -2.07
C GLU A 52 -19.41 -0.99 -0.79
N GLY A 53 -18.97 0.27 -0.69
CA GLY A 53 -18.32 0.80 0.50
C GLY A 53 -19.20 0.70 1.76
N VAL A 54 -20.49 0.99 1.64
CA VAL A 54 -21.45 0.83 2.74
C VAL A 54 -21.61 -0.65 3.12
N MET A 55 -21.76 -1.55 2.15
CA MET A 55 -21.86 -2.99 2.41
C MET A 55 -20.63 -3.55 3.10
N ILE A 56 -19.43 -3.18 2.64
CA ILE A 56 -18.16 -3.58 3.26
C ILE A 56 -18.12 -3.09 4.72
N LYS A 57 -18.46 -1.83 4.95
CA LYS A 57 -18.47 -1.23 6.29
C LYS A 57 -19.40 -1.97 7.25
N GLU A 58 -20.61 -2.32 6.81
CA GLU A 58 -21.58 -3.07 7.61
C GLU A 58 -21.06 -4.49 7.92
N MET A 59 -20.47 -5.17 6.95
CA MET A 59 -19.89 -6.50 7.16
C MET A 59 -18.69 -6.48 8.11
N VAL A 60 -17.87 -5.42 8.07
CA VAL A 60 -16.74 -5.22 9.00
C VAL A 60 -17.24 -4.93 10.41
N ALA A 61 -18.31 -4.14 10.55
CA ALA A 61 -18.92 -3.81 11.84
C ALA A 61 -19.72 -4.99 12.45
N ALA A 62 -20.21 -5.91 11.61
CA ALA A 62 -20.97 -7.05 12.07
C ALA A 62 -20.16 -7.95 13.00
N GLU A 63 -20.82 -8.48 14.02
CA GLU A 63 -20.23 -9.48 14.89
C GLU A 63 -20.03 -10.81 14.12
N GLY A 64 -18.94 -11.49 14.45
CA GLY A 64 -18.66 -12.79 13.90
C GLY A 64 -17.61 -12.81 12.78
N ARG A 65 -16.96 -13.95 12.73
CA ARG A 65 -15.83 -14.23 11.83
C ARG A 65 -16.20 -14.28 10.36
N ASP A 66 -17.37 -14.86 10.06
CA ASP A 66 -17.75 -15.13 8.67
C ASP A 66 -18.09 -13.84 7.92
N SER A 67 -18.77 -12.89 8.55
CA SER A 67 -19.02 -11.57 7.97
C SER A 67 -17.72 -10.86 7.59
N LYS A 68 -16.72 -10.89 8.46
CA LYS A 68 -15.39 -10.30 8.22
C LYS A 68 -14.64 -11.01 7.08
N ARG A 69 -14.77 -12.32 6.95
CA ARG A 69 -14.21 -13.08 5.81
C ARG A 69 -14.86 -12.68 4.49
N VAL A 70 -16.18 -12.52 4.49
CA VAL A 70 -16.91 -12.07 3.30
C VAL A 70 -16.49 -10.64 2.94
N ALA A 71 -16.36 -9.73 3.92
CA ALA A 71 -15.85 -8.39 3.69
C ALA A 71 -14.47 -8.41 3.00
N LEU A 72 -13.53 -9.25 3.48
CA LEU A 72 -12.21 -9.40 2.85
C LEU A 72 -12.29 -9.91 1.41
N GLN A 73 -13.23 -10.80 1.08
CA GLN A 73 -13.43 -11.28 -0.30
C GLN A 73 -13.91 -10.15 -1.23
N TYR A 74 -14.89 -9.34 -0.79
CA TYR A 74 -15.34 -8.17 -1.57
C TYR A 74 -14.22 -7.14 -1.76
N ILE A 75 -13.45 -6.87 -0.70
CA ILE A 75 -12.30 -5.96 -0.78
C ILE A 75 -11.25 -6.50 -1.76
N GLU A 76 -10.92 -7.79 -1.68
CA GLU A 76 -9.95 -8.42 -2.60
C GLU A 76 -10.41 -8.32 -4.05
N GLU A 77 -11.69 -8.56 -4.33
CA GLU A 77 -12.25 -8.42 -5.67
C GLU A 77 -12.18 -6.97 -6.16
N ALA A 78 -12.51 -6.00 -5.29
CA ALA A 78 -12.41 -4.58 -5.61
C ALA A 78 -10.96 -4.19 -5.96
N LEU A 79 -9.98 -4.62 -5.16
CA LEU A 79 -8.56 -4.34 -5.40
C LEU A 79 -8.06 -4.99 -6.69
N ASN A 80 -8.47 -6.23 -6.99
CA ASN A 80 -8.12 -6.92 -8.23
C ASN A 80 -8.67 -6.21 -9.49
N GLN A 81 -9.77 -5.48 -9.34
CA GLN A 81 -10.36 -4.63 -10.38
C GLN A 81 -9.77 -3.20 -10.39
N GLY A 82 -8.73 -2.95 -9.59
CA GLY A 82 -8.07 -1.65 -9.50
C GLY A 82 -8.88 -0.60 -8.74
N ARG A 83 -9.96 -0.99 -8.05
CA ARG A 83 -10.79 -0.08 -7.25
C ARG A 83 -10.19 0.09 -5.86
N GLN A 84 -9.70 1.28 -5.59
CA GLN A 84 -9.18 1.68 -4.27
C GLN A 84 -9.96 2.89 -3.79
N SER A 85 -10.44 2.83 -2.54
CA SER A 85 -11.15 3.94 -1.91
C SER A 85 -10.70 4.12 -0.45
N GLU A 86 -11.03 5.26 0.13
CA GLU A 86 -10.75 5.51 1.55
C GLU A 86 -11.56 4.59 2.47
N GLU A 87 -12.76 4.19 2.05
CA GLU A 87 -13.62 3.26 2.78
C GLU A 87 -12.99 1.87 2.83
N ILE A 88 -12.46 1.38 1.70
CA ILE A 88 -11.71 0.10 1.65
C ILE A 88 -10.48 0.17 2.53
N GLN A 89 -9.72 1.27 2.47
CA GLN A 89 -8.55 1.49 3.32
C GLN A 89 -8.93 1.45 4.81
N ALA A 90 -9.98 2.16 5.21
CA ALA A 90 -10.46 2.19 6.59
C ALA A 90 -10.96 0.82 7.06
N ALA A 91 -11.69 0.10 6.20
CA ALA A 91 -12.17 -1.25 6.45
C ALA A 91 -11.00 -2.22 6.70
N LEU A 92 -9.97 -2.18 5.85
CA LEU A 92 -8.76 -3.02 6.02
C LEU A 92 -7.99 -2.67 7.29
N SER A 93 -7.85 -1.39 7.62
CA SER A 93 -7.19 -0.96 8.86
C SER A 93 -7.92 -1.48 10.10
N THR A 94 -9.27 -1.47 10.08
CA THR A 94 -10.10 -2.04 11.14
C THR A 94 -9.93 -3.55 11.24
N LEU A 95 -10.00 -4.27 10.12
CA LEU A 95 -9.84 -5.73 10.08
C LEU A 95 -8.42 -6.17 10.48
N ALA A 96 -7.40 -5.39 10.16
CA ALA A 96 -6.01 -5.66 10.50
C ALA A 96 -5.73 -5.55 12.01
N THR A 97 -6.57 -4.83 12.76
CA THR A 97 -6.49 -4.66 14.22
C THR A 97 -7.65 -5.30 14.99
N GLU A 98 -8.42 -6.17 14.33
CA GLU A 98 -9.58 -6.85 14.92
C GLU A 98 -9.18 -7.68 16.14
N GLY A 99 -9.92 -7.46 17.26
CA GLY A 99 -9.66 -8.15 18.52
C GLY A 99 -8.41 -7.67 19.29
N LEU A 100 -7.68 -6.66 18.77
CA LEU A 100 -6.55 -6.04 19.47
C LEU A 100 -6.97 -4.71 20.13
N SER A 101 -7.61 -3.84 19.37
CA SER A 101 -8.08 -2.52 19.85
C SER A 101 -9.34 -2.65 20.70
N THR A 102 -10.25 -3.53 20.30
CA THR A 102 -11.51 -3.81 21.01
C THR A 102 -11.61 -5.29 21.29
N VAL A 103 -11.44 -5.69 22.53
CA VAL A 103 -11.50 -7.10 22.96
C VAL A 103 -12.89 -7.41 23.50
N ILE A 104 -13.62 -8.29 22.81
CA ILE A 104 -14.93 -8.79 23.25
C ILE A 104 -14.71 -10.09 24.01
N ARG A 105 -15.33 -10.19 25.21
CA ARG A 105 -15.23 -11.37 26.04
C ARG A 105 -16.63 -11.93 26.35
N GLU A 106 -16.77 -13.24 26.17
CA GLU A 106 -17.94 -14.02 26.58
C GLU A 106 -17.45 -15.12 27.52
N ASP A 107 -18.08 -15.27 28.65
CA ASP A 107 -17.68 -16.23 29.68
C ASP A 107 -16.16 -16.22 30.01
N GLY A 108 -15.55 -15.01 30.00
CA GLY A 108 -14.12 -14.82 30.26
C GLY A 108 -13.21 -15.14 29.06
N ARG A 109 -13.73 -15.65 27.98
CA ARG A 109 -12.95 -15.98 26.75
C ARG A 109 -13.03 -14.83 25.74
N VAL A 110 -11.92 -14.55 25.06
CA VAL A 110 -11.90 -13.61 23.95
C VAL A 110 -12.56 -14.26 22.74
N VAL A 111 -13.62 -13.66 22.22
CA VAL A 111 -14.42 -14.22 21.11
C VAL A 111 -14.15 -13.57 19.77
N ASN A 112 -13.49 -12.42 19.74
CA ASN A 112 -13.17 -11.69 18.50
C ASN A 112 -11.67 -11.70 18.13
N ASN A 113 -10.91 -12.67 18.60
CA ASN A 113 -9.51 -12.82 18.20
C ASN A 113 -9.39 -13.71 16.95
N TYR A 114 -9.26 -13.08 15.78
CA TYR A 114 -9.21 -13.74 14.47
C TYR A 114 -7.87 -13.45 13.76
N PRO A 115 -6.76 -14.14 14.09
CA PRO A 115 -5.45 -13.90 13.48
C PRO A 115 -5.46 -14.04 11.96
N GLU A 116 -6.26 -14.96 11.42
CA GLU A 116 -6.37 -15.17 9.97
C GLU A 116 -7.03 -13.99 9.24
N ILE A 117 -7.98 -13.30 9.90
CA ILE A 117 -8.60 -12.07 9.37
C ILE A 117 -7.55 -10.96 9.32
N ARG A 118 -6.83 -10.74 10.45
CA ARG A 118 -5.79 -9.73 10.54
C ARG A 118 -4.67 -9.98 9.53
N ARG A 119 -4.22 -11.24 9.41
CA ARG A 119 -3.21 -11.63 8.42
C ARG A 119 -3.65 -11.28 7.00
N ARG A 120 -4.87 -11.67 6.63
CA ARG A 120 -5.37 -11.39 5.28
C ARG A 120 -5.55 -9.89 5.03
N ALA A 121 -6.02 -9.13 6.01
CA ALA A 121 -6.09 -7.68 5.92
C ALA A 121 -4.71 -7.04 5.71
N CYS A 122 -3.65 -7.52 6.39
CA CYS A 122 -2.28 -7.06 6.16
C CYS A 122 -1.81 -7.33 4.72
N GLU A 123 -2.12 -8.51 4.16
CA GLU A 123 -1.78 -8.84 2.77
C GLU A 123 -2.46 -7.89 1.77
N LEU A 124 -3.74 -7.57 1.98
CA LEU A 124 -4.49 -6.65 1.12
C LEU A 124 -4.04 -5.19 1.29
N LEU A 125 -3.65 -4.77 2.50
CA LEU A 125 -3.01 -3.47 2.72
C LEU A 125 -1.70 -3.35 1.92
N GLY A 126 -0.92 -4.43 1.84
CA GLY A 126 0.27 -4.49 1.00
C GLY A 126 -0.02 -4.24 -0.48
N GLN A 127 -1.11 -4.83 -1.00
CA GLN A 127 -1.54 -4.63 -2.39
C GLN A 127 -1.99 -3.18 -2.66
N MET A 128 -2.57 -2.48 -1.68
CA MET A 128 -2.94 -1.07 -1.84
C MET A 128 -1.73 -0.16 -2.03
N GLY A 129 -0.61 -0.41 -1.37
CA GLY A 129 0.63 0.34 -1.54
C GLY A 129 0.61 1.80 -1.10
N THR A 130 -0.42 2.25 -0.36
CA THR A 130 -0.60 3.63 0.08
C THR A 130 0.20 3.95 1.35
N ASP A 131 0.42 5.25 1.65
CA ASP A 131 1.04 5.67 2.91
C ASP A 131 0.18 5.30 4.11
N LYS A 132 -1.15 5.45 3.99
CA LYS A 132 -2.09 5.02 5.03
C LYS A 132 -2.03 3.51 5.29
N ALA A 133 -1.80 2.69 4.24
CA ALA A 133 -1.61 1.26 4.38
C ALA A 133 -0.30 0.94 5.12
N LYS A 134 0.81 1.63 4.79
CA LYS A 134 2.08 1.53 5.52
C LYS A 134 1.87 1.81 7.01
N ASP A 135 1.22 2.92 7.36
CA ASP A 135 0.98 3.32 8.75
C ASP A 135 0.11 2.31 9.52
N SER A 136 -0.91 1.75 8.84
CA SER A 136 -1.73 0.68 9.41
C SER A 136 -0.92 -0.59 9.69
N LEU A 137 -0.05 -1.00 8.76
CA LEU A 137 0.84 -2.15 8.95
C LEU A 137 1.85 -1.94 10.09
N ILE A 138 2.41 -0.74 10.23
CA ILE A 138 3.27 -0.38 11.37
C ILE A 138 2.49 -0.50 12.68
N THR A 139 1.25 -0.03 12.73
CA THR A 139 0.37 -0.15 13.90
C THR A 139 0.12 -1.62 14.26
N VAL A 140 -0.15 -2.48 13.28
CA VAL A 140 -0.29 -3.93 13.50
C VAL A 140 0.98 -4.53 14.09
N MET A 141 2.14 -4.21 13.53
CA MET A 141 3.43 -4.73 14.03
C MET A 141 3.70 -4.32 15.49
N TYR A 142 3.24 -3.16 15.89
CA TYR A 142 3.38 -2.68 17.26
C TYR A 142 2.42 -3.36 18.24
N THR A 143 1.19 -3.65 17.82
CA THR A 143 0.09 -4.10 18.69
C THR A 143 -0.12 -5.61 18.70
N ASP A 144 0.19 -6.31 17.61
CA ASP A 144 -0.02 -7.76 17.50
C ASP A 144 1.21 -8.56 18.01
N ASN A 145 0.94 -9.77 18.46
CA ASN A 145 1.96 -10.73 18.89
C ASN A 145 1.87 -12.07 18.14
N GLU A 146 0.95 -12.18 17.18
CA GLU A 146 0.78 -13.39 16.40
C GLU A 146 1.83 -13.45 15.26
N PRO A 147 2.76 -14.44 15.27
CA PRO A 147 3.84 -14.49 14.29
C PRO A 147 3.36 -14.49 12.83
N ALA A 148 2.23 -15.14 12.56
CA ALA A 148 1.67 -15.22 11.20
C ALA A 148 1.19 -13.86 10.70
N VAL A 149 0.59 -13.05 11.57
CA VAL A 149 0.13 -11.67 11.24
C VAL A 149 1.33 -10.76 11.03
N ILE A 150 2.30 -10.80 11.95
CA ILE A 150 3.53 -10.01 11.85
C ILE A 150 4.32 -10.37 10.58
N THR A 151 4.39 -11.66 10.23
CA THR A 151 5.04 -12.10 8.98
C THR A 151 4.38 -11.49 7.75
N ALA A 152 3.04 -11.47 7.70
CA ALA A 152 2.30 -10.84 6.62
C ALA A 152 2.53 -9.31 6.57
N ALA A 153 2.54 -8.65 7.73
CA ALA A 153 2.79 -7.20 7.81
C ALA A 153 4.21 -6.84 7.32
N VAL A 154 5.24 -7.58 7.73
CA VAL A 154 6.63 -7.39 7.26
C VAL A 154 6.73 -7.57 5.75
N LYS A 155 6.13 -8.64 5.21
CA LYS A 155 6.09 -8.90 3.78
C LYS A 155 5.45 -7.74 3.01
N SER A 156 4.28 -7.31 3.46
CA SER A 156 3.50 -6.22 2.86
C SER A 156 4.24 -4.88 2.90
N LEU A 157 4.94 -4.56 3.98
CA LEU A 157 5.81 -3.39 4.05
C LEU A 157 6.97 -3.46 3.04
N GLY A 158 7.55 -4.66 2.85
CA GLY A 158 8.56 -4.90 1.81
C GLY A 158 8.02 -4.79 0.38
N GLU A 159 6.74 -5.07 0.15
CA GLU A 159 6.06 -4.89 -1.14
C GLU A 159 5.76 -3.42 -1.41
N ILE A 160 5.31 -2.66 -0.40
CA ILE A 160 5.12 -1.20 -0.48
C ILE A 160 6.47 -0.49 -0.75
N GLY A 161 7.56 -0.95 -0.13
CA GLY A 161 8.92 -0.46 -0.40
C GLY A 161 9.23 0.96 0.10
N LYS A 162 8.31 1.62 0.80
CA LYS A 162 8.50 2.96 1.38
C LYS A 162 9.19 2.87 2.74
N ASN A 163 10.25 3.66 2.93
CA ASN A 163 11.05 3.66 4.17
C ASN A 163 11.54 5.08 4.50
N ASP A 164 10.60 5.96 4.78
CA ASP A 164 10.90 7.34 5.09
C ASP A 164 11.65 7.43 6.43
N ASN A 165 12.83 8.06 6.42
CA ASN A 165 13.68 8.23 7.61
C ASN A 165 13.96 6.93 8.38
N ASP A 166 14.08 5.80 7.70
CA ASP A 166 14.27 4.46 8.28
C ASP A 166 13.13 4.00 9.23
N GLU A 167 11.93 4.57 9.12
CA GLU A 167 10.79 4.24 9.99
C GLU A 167 10.43 2.75 9.90
N VAL A 168 10.23 2.25 8.68
CA VAL A 168 9.87 0.85 8.43
C VAL A 168 11.02 -0.07 8.81
N PHE A 169 12.25 0.29 8.46
CA PHE A 169 13.44 -0.47 8.86
C PHE A 169 13.54 -0.59 10.39
N ASN A 170 13.39 0.51 11.11
CA ASN A 170 13.49 0.53 12.58
C ASN A 170 12.41 -0.36 13.21
N MET A 171 11.19 -0.32 12.69
CA MET A 171 10.10 -1.17 13.16
C MET A 171 10.40 -2.66 12.91
N ILE A 172 10.83 -3.03 11.71
CA ILE A 172 11.18 -4.41 11.38
C ILE A 172 12.35 -4.91 12.24
N ASN A 173 13.35 -4.05 12.46
CA ASN A 173 14.50 -4.37 13.30
C ASN A 173 14.09 -4.59 14.77
N TRP A 174 13.17 -3.79 15.30
CA TRP A 174 12.60 -3.98 16.62
C TRP A 174 11.83 -5.32 16.71
N ILE A 175 11.00 -5.65 15.73
CA ILE A 175 10.31 -6.94 15.62
C ILE A 175 11.30 -8.10 15.59
N ALA A 176 12.36 -8.00 14.78
CA ALA A 176 13.40 -9.03 14.70
C ALA A 176 14.00 -9.33 16.07
N ARG A 177 14.32 -8.28 16.86
CA ARG A 177 14.86 -8.45 18.22
C ARG A 177 13.83 -9.04 19.19
N LYS A 178 12.59 -8.57 19.13
CA LYS A 178 11.49 -9.04 19.99
C LYS A 178 11.25 -10.54 19.79
N PHE A 179 11.05 -10.96 18.55
CA PHE A 179 10.72 -12.36 18.24
C PHE A 179 11.92 -13.30 18.35
N ASP A 180 13.12 -12.83 18.11
CA ASP A 180 14.36 -13.61 18.32
C ASP A 180 14.49 -14.11 19.76
N THR A 181 13.97 -13.35 20.71
CA THR A 181 14.03 -13.66 22.14
C THR A 181 12.79 -14.39 22.62
N VAL A 182 11.59 -13.97 22.20
CA VAL A 182 10.32 -14.44 22.79
C VAL A 182 9.79 -15.68 22.06
N ASN A 183 9.83 -15.69 20.74
CA ASN A 183 9.27 -16.76 19.90
C ASN A 183 9.98 -16.80 18.53
N PRO A 184 11.20 -17.35 18.46
CA PRO A 184 11.94 -17.44 17.20
C PRO A 184 11.16 -18.21 16.14
N THR A 185 10.68 -17.52 15.11
CA THR A 185 9.87 -18.09 14.05
C THR A 185 10.61 -17.98 12.70
N SER A 186 10.94 -19.12 12.12
CA SER A 186 11.74 -19.19 10.88
C SER A 186 11.08 -18.50 9.68
N SER A 187 9.74 -18.54 9.57
CA SER A 187 9.01 -17.83 8.51
C SER A 187 9.11 -16.30 8.65
N LEU A 188 8.99 -15.78 9.86
CA LEU A 188 9.17 -14.37 10.13
C LEU A 188 10.60 -13.90 9.81
N ALA A 189 11.60 -14.66 10.29
CA ALA A 189 12.99 -14.36 10.01
C ALA A 189 13.29 -14.34 8.50
N LEU A 190 12.74 -15.31 7.75
CA LEU A 190 12.87 -15.34 6.29
C LEU A 190 12.28 -14.09 5.63
N GLU A 191 11.08 -13.68 6.03
CA GLU A 191 10.45 -12.48 5.45
C GLU A 191 11.18 -11.19 5.84
N ILE A 192 11.75 -11.11 7.04
CA ILE A 192 12.61 -10.00 7.44
C ILE A 192 13.83 -9.90 6.50
N LEU A 193 14.48 -11.03 6.21
CA LEU A 193 15.63 -11.08 5.30
C LEU A 193 15.24 -10.65 3.88
N ASN A 194 14.13 -11.16 3.35
CA ASN A 194 13.63 -10.80 2.03
C ASN A 194 13.27 -9.30 1.94
N THR A 195 12.64 -8.77 2.98
CA THR A 195 12.27 -7.36 3.06
C THR A 195 13.50 -6.47 3.15
N PHE A 196 14.48 -6.82 3.96
CA PHE A 196 15.74 -6.06 4.04
C PHE A 196 16.50 -6.06 2.72
N GLU A 197 16.50 -7.17 1.99
CA GLU A 197 17.13 -7.22 0.66
C GLU A 197 16.41 -6.28 -0.32
N LYS A 198 15.08 -6.36 -0.39
CA LYS A 198 14.26 -5.48 -1.26
C LYS A 198 14.46 -4.00 -0.93
N MET A 199 14.50 -3.66 0.35
CA MET A 199 14.59 -2.29 0.84
C MET A 199 16.04 -1.82 1.03
N SER A 200 17.03 -2.65 0.73
CA SER A 200 18.44 -2.34 0.99
C SER A 200 18.90 -1.00 0.40
N GLY A 201 18.32 -0.55 -0.72
CA GLY A 201 18.61 0.75 -1.34
C GLY A 201 18.13 1.94 -0.52
N SER A 202 17.01 1.84 0.18
CA SER A 202 16.38 2.92 0.96
C SER A 202 16.78 2.96 2.42
N ILE A 203 17.39 1.91 2.96
CA ILE A 203 17.85 1.85 4.35
C ILE A 203 19.12 2.66 4.50
N THR A 204 19.13 3.63 5.41
CA THR A 204 20.28 4.48 5.72
C THR A 204 21.23 3.77 6.68
N ASN A 205 20.73 3.12 7.73
CA ASN A 205 21.54 2.46 8.75
C ASN A 205 21.94 1.03 8.33
N LYS A 206 22.85 0.94 7.33
CA LYS A 206 23.38 -0.32 6.82
C LYS A 206 24.04 -1.19 7.88
N LYS A 207 24.72 -0.56 8.84
CA LYS A 207 25.41 -1.26 9.91
C LYS A 207 24.43 -2.06 10.77
N GLU A 208 23.37 -1.42 11.21
CA GLU A 208 22.36 -2.08 12.05
C GLU A 208 21.58 -3.16 11.29
N MET A 209 21.30 -2.93 10.00
CA MET A 209 20.73 -3.95 9.11
C MET A 209 21.65 -5.16 9.06
N PHE A 210 22.94 -4.99 8.84
CA PHE A 210 23.92 -6.07 8.78
C PHE A 210 24.01 -6.84 10.11
N GLU A 211 24.03 -6.13 11.25
CA GLU A 211 24.03 -6.73 12.58
C GLU A 211 22.79 -7.60 12.81
N THR A 212 21.62 -7.17 12.35
CA THR A 212 20.37 -7.93 12.49
C THR A 212 20.40 -9.19 11.61
N VAL A 213 20.84 -9.07 10.35
CA VAL A 213 20.99 -10.21 9.45
C VAL A 213 22.02 -11.22 10.01
N MET A 214 23.14 -10.74 10.56
CA MET A 214 24.16 -11.59 11.20
C MET A 214 23.59 -12.35 12.42
N ARG A 215 22.75 -11.68 13.21
CA ARG A 215 22.10 -12.31 14.36
C ARG A 215 21.19 -13.45 13.92
N ILE A 216 20.38 -13.27 12.85
CA ILE A 216 19.56 -14.34 12.27
C ILE A 216 20.44 -15.49 11.76
N ALA A 217 21.56 -15.20 11.07
CA ALA A 217 22.48 -16.20 10.54
C ALA A 217 23.07 -17.10 11.64
N ASN A 218 23.35 -16.52 12.80
CA ASN A 218 24.00 -17.22 13.92
C ASN A 218 23.03 -17.83 14.93
N ASN A 219 21.73 -17.58 14.81
CA ASN A 219 20.73 -18.13 15.74
C ASN A 219 20.31 -19.55 15.34
N TYR A 220 20.70 -20.52 16.16
CA TYR A 220 20.40 -21.93 15.92
C TYR A 220 18.92 -22.32 16.10
N ASN A 221 18.09 -21.43 16.65
CA ASN A 221 16.65 -21.63 16.72
C ASN A 221 15.97 -21.54 15.34
N TYR A 222 16.65 -20.92 14.35
CA TYR A 222 16.16 -20.88 12.98
C TYR A 222 16.65 -22.10 12.18
N VAL A 223 15.80 -22.58 11.27
CA VAL A 223 16.14 -23.68 10.37
C VAL A 223 17.32 -23.30 9.44
N THR A 224 18.11 -24.31 9.07
CA THR A 224 19.32 -24.11 8.27
C THR A 224 19.07 -23.28 6.98
N PRO A 225 17.99 -23.49 6.19
CA PRO A 225 17.75 -22.69 4.99
C PRO A 225 17.64 -21.18 5.27
N VAL A 226 17.02 -20.79 6.40
CA VAL A 226 16.89 -19.36 6.78
C VAL A 226 18.26 -18.78 7.14
N ARG A 227 19.07 -19.52 7.89
CA ARG A 227 20.44 -19.09 8.24
C ARG A 227 21.33 -18.98 6.99
N THR A 228 21.22 -19.93 6.05
CA THR A 228 21.91 -19.84 4.76
C THR A 228 21.46 -18.61 3.97
N ARG A 229 20.17 -18.35 3.92
CA ARG A 229 19.62 -17.16 3.27
C ARG A 229 20.17 -15.85 3.88
N ALA A 230 20.32 -15.81 5.20
CA ALA A 230 20.93 -14.65 5.87
C ALA A 230 22.38 -14.40 5.39
N TYR A 231 23.19 -15.43 5.20
CA TYR A 231 24.53 -15.28 4.62
C TYR A 231 24.51 -14.78 3.16
N GLU A 232 23.53 -15.20 2.35
CA GLU A 232 23.37 -14.71 0.99
C GLU A 232 23.01 -13.22 0.96
N VAL A 233 22.07 -12.80 1.81
CA VAL A 233 21.68 -11.39 1.94
C VAL A 233 22.86 -10.53 2.38
N MET A 234 23.67 -10.99 3.36
CA MET A 234 24.89 -10.26 3.77
C MET A 234 25.87 -10.07 2.61
N ARG A 235 26.10 -11.10 1.79
CA ARG A 235 26.97 -10.98 0.61
C ARG A 235 26.42 -9.97 -0.41
N GLY A 236 25.10 -9.99 -0.65
CA GLY A 236 24.42 -9.04 -1.54
C GLY A 236 24.62 -7.60 -1.10
N ILE A 237 24.44 -7.32 0.19
CA ILE A 237 24.60 -5.99 0.77
C ILE A 237 26.06 -5.52 0.68
N SER A 238 27.04 -6.40 0.99
CA SER A 238 28.46 -6.08 0.95
C SER A 238 28.93 -5.71 -0.47
N ASN A 239 28.46 -6.46 -1.47
CA ASN A 239 28.80 -6.20 -2.87
C ASN A 239 28.18 -4.90 -3.41
N SER A 240 27.00 -4.52 -2.92
CA SER A 240 26.35 -3.25 -3.28
C SER A 240 27.10 -2.04 -2.73
N SER A 241 27.67 -2.15 -1.55
CA SER A 241 28.44 -1.08 -0.91
C SER A 241 29.78 -0.82 -1.64
N SER A 242 30.48 -1.87 -2.07
CA SER A 242 31.76 -1.75 -2.76
C SER A 242 31.65 -1.14 -4.18
N ASN A 243 30.52 -1.35 -4.88
CA ASN A 243 30.27 -0.75 -6.19
C ASN A 243 29.93 0.75 -6.14
N THR A 244 29.41 1.23 -5.02
CA THR A 244 29.06 2.65 -4.83
C THR A 244 30.32 3.50 -4.58
N ASP A 245 31.30 2.95 -3.88
CA ASP A 245 32.58 3.66 -3.59
C ASP A 245 33.48 3.75 -4.83
N GLN A 246 33.42 2.79 -5.75
CA GLN A 246 34.16 2.85 -7.01
C GLN A 246 33.61 3.87 -8.02
N LYS A 247 32.31 4.21 -7.94
CA LYS A 247 31.68 5.24 -8.79
C LYS A 247 31.91 6.67 -8.28
N LYS A 248 32.24 6.87 -7.01
CA LYS A 248 32.55 8.19 -6.44
C LYS A 248 33.99 8.62 -6.65
N ASN A 249 34.89 7.70 -7.02
CA ASN A 249 36.32 7.95 -7.25
C ASN A 249 36.70 7.99 -8.74
N LYS A 250 35.74 8.17 -9.64
CA LYS A 250 35.94 8.47 -11.06
C LYS A 250 35.23 9.79 -11.41
#